data_7d916bd9fbc2ab2be37804ce61f03e3c
#
_entry.id   7d916bd9fbc2ab2be37804ce61f03e3c
#
_cell.length_a   1.000
_cell.length_b   1.000
_cell.length_c   1.000
_cell.angle_alpha   90.00
_cell.angle_beta   90.00
_cell.angle_gamma   90.00
#
_symmetry.space_group_name_H-M   'P 1'
#
loop_
_entity.id
_entity.type
_entity.pdbx_description
1 polymer ?
#
loop_
_entity_poly.entity_id
_entity_poly.type
_entity_poly.pdbx_seq_one_letter_code
_entity_poly.pdbx_strand_id
1 'polypeptide(L)'
;MTRSYDIKVRTVHDYNQFIGVEDIHAQVSVIHYDELSPIRHCRTLWGIYGLFLLDDDLEQLDYGSGKYDYSIGSIVCVSPSQIGGARDDGSTFQRKGWALLFSSDLFH
;
A
#
# COMPACT_ATOMS: atom_id res chain seq x y z
N MET A 1 -3.89 -21.87 11.76
CA MET A 1 -3.11 -20.71 12.19
C MET A 1 -3.56 -19.46 11.45
N THR A 2 -3.88 -18.42 12.16
CA THR A 2 -4.37 -17.19 11.57
C THR A 2 -3.20 -16.33 11.09
N ARG A 3 -3.25 -15.88 9.86
CA ARG A 3 -2.24 -14.95 9.35
C ARG A 3 -2.46 -13.56 9.94
N SER A 4 -1.37 -12.84 10.19
CA SER A 4 -1.43 -11.44 10.59
C SER A 4 -1.58 -10.50 9.39
N TYR A 5 -1.55 -11.02 8.18
CA TYR A 5 -1.71 -10.25 6.94
C TYR A 5 -2.48 -11.07 5.90
N ASP A 6 -3.04 -10.37 4.92
CA ASP A 6 -3.80 -10.99 3.83
C ASP A 6 -2.91 -11.31 2.63
N ILE A 7 -2.01 -10.40 2.27
CA ILE A 7 -1.06 -10.61 1.17
C ILE A 7 0.34 -10.20 1.59
N LYS A 8 1.31 -10.71 0.83
CA LYS A 8 2.72 -10.35 0.96
C LYS A 8 3.17 -9.69 -0.33
N VAL A 9 3.67 -8.46 -0.22
CA VAL A 9 4.22 -7.71 -1.35
C VAL A 9 5.74 -7.79 -1.26
N ARG A 10 6.36 -8.58 -2.13
CA ARG A 10 7.81 -8.78 -2.16
C ARG A 10 8.50 -7.84 -3.12
N THR A 11 7.80 -7.45 -4.18
CA THR A 11 8.35 -6.62 -5.24
C THR A 11 7.36 -5.55 -5.63
N VAL A 12 7.84 -4.55 -6.35
CA VAL A 12 6.98 -3.52 -6.95
C VAL A 12 5.95 -4.17 -7.88
N HIS A 13 6.36 -5.18 -8.64
CA HIS A 13 5.46 -5.92 -9.52
C HIS A 13 4.28 -6.52 -8.76
N ASP A 14 4.52 -7.12 -7.59
CA ASP A 14 3.46 -7.75 -6.79
C ASP A 14 2.36 -6.75 -6.45
N TYR A 15 2.75 -5.54 -6.06
CA TYR A 15 1.76 -4.52 -5.71
C TYR A 15 1.05 -3.98 -6.95
N ASN A 16 1.79 -3.72 -8.02
CA ASN A 16 1.18 -3.26 -9.28
C ASN A 16 0.13 -4.25 -9.76
N GLN A 17 0.44 -5.53 -9.70
CA GLN A 17 -0.48 -6.59 -10.10
C GLN A 17 -1.72 -6.61 -9.21
N PHE A 18 -1.56 -6.43 -7.91
CA PHE A 18 -2.67 -6.41 -6.96
C PHE A 18 -3.67 -5.29 -7.27
N ILE A 19 -3.18 -4.09 -7.60
CA ILE A 19 -4.05 -2.94 -7.87
C ILE A 19 -4.39 -2.77 -9.35
N GLY A 20 -3.83 -3.62 -10.22
CA GLY A 20 -4.18 -3.63 -11.64
C GLY A 20 -3.47 -2.55 -12.47
N VAL A 21 -2.26 -2.17 -12.12
CA VAL A 21 -1.48 -1.23 -12.91
C VAL A 21 -0.30 -1.93 -13.58
N GLU A 22 0.17 -1.33 -14.66
CA GLU A 22 1.23 -1.86 -15.48
C GLU A 22 2.60 -1.58 -14.84
N ASP A 23 3.55 -2.50 -15.03
CA ASP A 23 4.93 -2.28 -14.63
C ASP A 23 5.61 -1.39 -15.67
N ILE A 24 6.11 -0.24 -15.23
CA ILE A 24 6.88 0.66 -16.11
C ILE A 24 8.37 0.52 -15.79
N HIS A 25 8.68 0.33 -14.50
CA HIS A 25 10.05 0.15 -14.04
C HIS A 25 10.08 -1.03 -13.07
N ALA A 26 11.12 -1.84 -13.13
CA ALA A 26 11.20 -3.05 -12.31
C ALA A 26 11.27 -2.78 -10.82
N GLN A 27 11.81 -1.63 -10.40
CA GLN A 27 12.11 -1.35 -9.01
C GLN A 27 11.41 -0.12 -8.45
N VAL A 28 10.63 0.59 -9.27
CA VAL A 28 9.92 1.79 -8.85
C VAL A 28 8.52 1.79 -9.45
N SER A 29 7.54 2.20 -8.67
CA SER A 29 6.19 2.43 -9.15
C SER A 29 5.66 3.74 -8.59
N VAL A 30 5.07 4.56 -9.45
CA VAL A 30 4.36 5.77 -9.07
C VAL A 30 2.89 5.55 -9.42
N ILE A 31 2.03 5.69 -8.42
CA ILE A 31 0.62 5.36 -8.57
C ILE A 31 -0.23 6.57 -8.25
N HIS A 32 -1.16 6.89 -9.13
CA HIS A 32 -2.18 7.89 -8.89
C HIS A 32 -3.51 7.18 -8.68
N TYR A 33 -3.90 7.02 -7.44
CA TYR A 33 -5.07 6.22 -7.08
C TYR A 33 -6.38 6.75 -7.62
N ASP A 34 -6.50 8.06 -7.78
CA ASP A 34 -7.72 8.71 -8.28
C ASP A 34 -8.14 8.20 -9.67
N GLU A 35 -7.17 7.74 -10.45
CA GLU A 35 -7.39 7.23 -11.80
C GLU A 35 -7.73 5.75 -11.84
N LEU A 36 -7.69 5.09 -10.71
CA LEU A 36 -7.90 3.65 -10.62
C LEU A 36 -9.33 3.33 -10.20
N SER A 37 -9.76 2.11 -10.55
CA SER A 37 -10.99 1.55 -10.00
C SER A 37 -10.82 1.31 -8.50
N PRO A 38 -11.93 1.22 -7.75
CA PRO A 38 -11.86 0.90 -6.33
C PRO A 38 -11.03 -0.36 -6.08
N ILE A 39 -10.25 -0.35 -5.01
CA ILE A 39 -9.38 -1.46 -4.64
C ILE A 39 -9.91 -2.14 -3.38
N ARG A 40 -9.52 -3.39 -3.18
CA ARG A 40 -9.93 -4.13 -2.00
C ARG A 40 -9.12 -3.71 -0.80
N HIS A 41 -9.76 -3.72 0.36
CA HIS A 41 -9.03 -3.65 1.62
C HIS A 41 -8.09 -4.85 1.71
N CYS A 42 -6.87 -4.62 2.15
CA CYS A 42 -5.89 -5.68 2.23
C CYS A 42 -4.83 -5.35 3.28
N ARG A 43 -4.67 -6.26 4.22
CA ARG A 43 -3.60 -6.13 5.19
C ARG A 43 -2.35 -6.75 4.58
N THR A 44 -1.34 -5.94 4.39
CA THR A 44 -0.18 -6.26 3.57
C THR A 44 1.08 -6.39 4.41
N LEU A 45 1.79 -7.50 4.25
CA LEU A 45 3.16 -7.61 4.74
C LEU A 45 4.08 -7.03 3.65
N TRP A 46 4.68 -5.89 3.94
CA TRP A 46 5.50 -5.17 2.99
C TRP A 46 6.92 -5.71 2.95
N GLY A 47 7.44 -5.92 1.75
CA GLY A 47 8.83 -6.28 1.51
C GLY A 47 9.57 -5.20 0.74
N ILE A 48 8.91 -4.08 0.47
CA ILE A 48 9.47 -2.93 -0.25
C ILE A 48 9.17 -1.66 0.54
N TYR A 49 9.75 -0.55 0.12
CA TYR A 49 9.46 0.76 0.67
C TYR A 49 8.29 1.40 -0.02
N GLY A 50 7.50 2.17 0.70
CA GLY A 50 6.40 2.93 0.14
C GLY A 50 6.22 4.26 0.84
N LEU A 51 5.88 5.27 0.04
CA LEU A 51 5.50 6.59 0.51
C LEU A 51 4.13 6.91 -0.08
N PHE A 52 3.15 7.08 0.78
CA PHE A 52 1.76 7.31 0.37
C PHE A 52 1.36 8.74 0.75
N LEU A 53 0.94 9.50 -0.25
CA LEU A 53 0.40 10.85 -0.06
C LEU A 53 -1.10 10.74 -0.25
N LEU A 54 -1.84 10.67 0.87
CA LEU A 54 -3.25 10.30 0.86
C LEU A 54 -4.15 11.51 1.04
N ASP A 55 -5.14 11.63 0.17
CA ASP A 55 -6.17 12.67 0.21
C ASP A 55 -7.53 12.14 0.62
N ASP A 56 -7.66 10.83 0.82
CA ASP A 56 -8.90 10.24 1.26
C ASP A 56 -8.96 10.16 2.79
N ASP A 57 -10.19 10.08 3.30
CA ASP A 57 -10.44 9.96 4.71
C ASP A 57 -10.39 8.48 5.09
N LEU A 58 -9.33 8.08 5.77
CA LEU A 58 -9.11 6.70 6.18
C LEU A 58 -9.37 6.57 7.67
N GLU A 59 -10.35 5.73 8.03
CA GLU A 59 -10.75 5.61 9.41
C GLU A 59 -9.73 4.89 10.27
N GLN A 60 -9.29 3.73 9.85
CA GLN A 60 -8.38 2.93 10.68
C GLN A 60 -7.46 2.09 9.80
N LEU A 61 -6.19 2.42 9.81
CA LEU A 61 -5.15 1.63 9.19
C LEU A 61 -4.09 1.28 10.21
N ASP A 62 -3.61 0.04 10.13
CA ASP A 62 -2.51 -0.43 10.95
C ASP A 62 -1.23 -0.35 10.14
N TYR A 63 -0.25 0.42 10.63
CA TYR A 63 1.07 0.50 10.03
C TYR A 63 2.11 0.35 11.14
N GLY A 64 2.98 -0.65 10.99
CA GLY A 64 3.95 -0.93 12.03
C GLY A 64 3.29 -1.48 13.28
N SER A 65 3.54 -0.87 14.42
CA SER A 65 3.11 -1.37 15.71
C SER A 65 1.85 -0.71 16.25
N GLY A 66 1.18 0.15 15.49
CA GLY A 66 0.03 0.87 16.01
C GLY A 66 -0.98 1.26 14.96
N LYS A 67 -2.03 1.89 15.42
CA LYS A 67 -3.05 2.48 14.58
C LYS A 67 -2.78 3.97 14.45
N TYR A 68 -3.03 4.48 13.26
CA TYR A 68 -2.86 5.89 12.98
C TYR A 68 -4.21 6.51 12.66
N ASP A 69 -4.37 7.74 13.10
CA ASP A 69 -5.55 8.54 12.86
C ASP A 69 -5.26 9.43 11.66
N TYR A 70 -5.77 9.04 10.50
CA TYR A 70 -5.46 9.74 9.25
C TYR A 70 -6.52 10.76 8.90
N SER A 71 -6.06 11.90 8.42
CA SER A 71 -6.91 12.92 7.84
C SER A 71 -6.47 13.17 6.40
N ILE A 72 -7.27 13.97 5.67
CA ILE A 72 -6.95 14.36 4.30
C ILE A 72 -5.58 15.05 4.29
N GLY A 73 -4.74 14.67 3.34
CA GLY A 73 -3.40 15.22 3.19
C GLY A 73 -2.34 14.51 4.05
N SER A 74 -2.63 13.32 4.53
CA SER A 74 -1.68 12.56 5.34
C SER A 74 -0.59 11.90 4.51
N ILE A 75 0.58 11.74 5.11
CA ILE A 75 1.70 11.00 4.53
C ILE A 75 1.92 9.75 5.36
N VAL A 76 1.97 8.60 4.69
CA VAL A 76 2.21 7.32 5.33
C VAL A 76 3.44 6.67 4.69
N CYS A 77 4.36 6.22 5.52
CA CYS A 77 5.57 5.54 5.05
C CYS A 77 5.55 4.09 5.51
N VAL A 78 5.92 3.19 4.62
CA VAL A 78 6.11 1.77 4.97
C VAL A 78 7.53 1.35 4.58
N SER A 79 8.04 0.37 5.30
CA SER A 79 9.36 -0.22 5.02
C SER A 79 9.27 -1.74 5.09
N PRO A 80 10.30 -2.45 4.57
CA PRO A 80 10.27 -3.91 4.61
C PRO A 80 10.04 -4.45 6.01
N SER A 81 9.27 -5.52 6.09
CA SER A 81 8.87 -6.22 7.31
C SER A 81 7.72 -5.55 8.08
N GLN A 82 7.20 -4.44 7.62
CA GLN A 82 6.03 -3.82 8.23
C GLN A 82 4.74 -4.42 7.68
N ILE A 83 3.73 -4.48 8.53
CA ILE A 83 2.37 -4.86 8.14
C ILE A 83 1.52 -3.60 8.17
N GLY A 84 0.81 -3.33 7.08
CA GLY A 84 -0.05 -2.16 7.00
C GLY A 84 -1.31 -2.43 6.21
N GLY A 85 -2.25 -1.50 6.31
CA GLY A 85 -3.53 -1.59 5.64
C GLY A 85 -4.61 -2.16 6.54
N ALA A 86 -5.82 -2.25 6.00
CA ALA A 86 -6.98 -2.79 6.69
C ALA A 86 -7.24 -4.22 6.24
N ARG A 87 -7.78 -5.04 7.15
CA ARG A 87 -8.08 -6.43 6.84
C ARG A 87 -9.05 -6.52 5.67
N ASP A 88 -8.82 -7.50 4.80
CA ASP A 88 -9.71 -7.81 3.69
C ASP A 88 -11.02 -8.38 4.24
N ASP A 89 -12.10 -7.65 4.09
CA ASP A 89 -13.45 -8.07 4.46
C ASP A 89 -14.34 -8.27 3.24
N GLY A 90 -13.74 -8.28 2.05
CA GLY A 90 -14.45 -8.41 0.78
C GLY A 90 -14.92 -7.08 0.21
N SER A 91 -14.81 -6.00 0.95
CA SER A 91 -15.23 -4.69 0.47
C SER A 91 -14.12 -3.99 -0.32
N THR A 92 -14.51 -2.99 -1.09
CA THR A 92 -13.59 -2.14 -1.84
C THR A 92 -13.75 -0.69 -1.41
N PHE A 93 -12.77 0.13 -1.75
CA PHE A 93 -12.82 1.57 -1.48
C PHE A 93 -12.07 2.32 -2.57
N GLN A 94 -12.46 3.57 -2.78
CA GLN A 94 -11.77 4.44 -3.71
C GLN A 94 -10.69 5.22 -2.96
N ARG A 95 -9.45 4.84 -3.16
CA ARG A 95 -8.33 5.58 -2.59
C ARG A 95 -8.05 6.82 -3.42
N LYS A 96 -7.65 7.89 -2.78
CA LYS A 96 -7.29 9.15 -3.43
C LYS A 96 -5.90 9.56 -3.01
N GLY A 97 -5.12 10.03 -3.96
CA GLY A 97 -3.76 10.49 -3.72
C GLY A 97 -2.75 9.72 -4.53
N TRP A 98 -1.51 9.72 -4.05
CA TRP A 98 -0.37 9.16 -4.77
C TRP A 98 0.40 8.17 -3.93
N ALA A 99 1.07 7.25 -4.58
CA ALA A 99 2.04 6.39 -3.91
C ALA A 99 3.32 6.32 -4.73
N LEU A 100 4.43 6.31 -4.02
CA LEU A 100 5.75 6.01 -4.58
C LEU A 100 6.24 4.74 -3.88
N LEU A 101 6.43 3.68 -4.66
CA LEU A 101 6.93 2.41 -4.16
C LEU A 101 8.28 2.12 -4.78
N PHE A 102 9.19 1.58 -4.00
CA PHE A 102 10.50 1.25 -4.53
C PHE A 102 11.14 0.09 -3.77
N SER A 103 11.90 -0.70 -4.51
CA SER A 103 12.62 -1.85 -3.99
C SER A 103 13.88 -1.40 -3.27
N SER A 104 14.27 -2.13 -2.22
CA SER A 104 15.56 -1.92 -1.57
C SER A 104 16.74 -2.15 -2.54
N ASP A 105 16.53 -2.94 -3.57
CA ASP A 105 17.56 -3.18 -4.59
C ASP A 105 17.93 -1.92 -5.37
N LEU A 106 17.07 -0.89 -5.31
CA LEU A 106 17.36 0.38 -5.96
C LEU A 106 18.64 1.02 -5.43
N PHE A 107 19.02 0.69 -4.20
CA PHE A 107 20.18 1.28 -3.53
C PHE A 107 21.44 0.40 -3.61
N HIS A 108 21.39 -0.68 -4.36
CA HIS A 108 22.52 -1.60 -4.48
C HIS A 108 23.20 -1.54 -5.84
#